data_b69b32ec5c973eec368c0e1aecc0ba20
#
_entry.id   b69b32ec5c973eec368c0e1aecc0ba20
#
_cell.length_a   1.000
_cell.length_b   1.000
_cell.length_c   1.000
_cell.angle_alpha   90.00
_cell.angle_beta   90.00
_cell.angle_gamma   90.00
#
_symmetry.space_group_name_H-M   'P 1'
#
loop_
_entity.id
_entity.type
_entity.pdbx_description
1 polymer ?
#
loop_
_entity_poly.entity_id
_entity_poly.type
_entity_poly.pdbx_seq_one_letter_code
_entity_poly.pdbx_strand_id
1 'polypeptide(L)'
;MEHSLDLTYHWAGFSALVVFVIAYAFVMAEEFTHLRKSKPVVLAAGLIWGMIAIAYSHTPHYEMVEHEIRHSFLEYTELAFFLLVAMTYINALEERNVFNSLKSWLIKNQFSYRQLFWITGVLAFFLSPLADNLTTALVLCAVVVAVGSSSPKFVGLACVNIVVAANAGGAFSPFGDITTLRSEERRVGKECRSRW
;
A
#
# COMPACT_ATOMS: atom_id res chain seq x y z
N MET A 1 -25.16 -22.43 -8.17
CA MET A 1 -23.73 -22.89 -8.15
C MET A 1 -23.11 -22.33 -9.41
N GLU A 2 -22.45 -21.18 -9.29
CA GLU A 2 -21.67 -20.63 -10.39
C GLU A 2 -20.48 -21.58 -10.61
N HIS A 3 -20.47 -22.26 -11.75
CA HIS A 3 -19.26 -22.89 -12.24
C HIS A 3 -18.25 -21.79 -12.57
N SER A 4 -17.47 -21.37 -11.58
CA SER A 4 -16.23 -20.65 -11.87
C SER A 4 -15.37 -21.60 -12.69
N LEU A 5 -15.10 -21.25 -13.94
CA LEU A 5 -14.18 -22.02 -14.77
C LEU A 5 -12.83 -22.08 -14.06
N ASP A 6 -12.46 -23.28 -13.65
CA ASP A 6 -11.18 -23.51 -13.01
C ASP A 6 -10.08 -23.50 -14.10
N LEU A 7 -9.38 -22.36 -14.22
CA LEU A 7 -8.25 -22.21 -15.14
C LEU A 7 -6.93 -22.73 -14.55
N THR A 8 -6.96 -23.37 -13.39
CA THR A 8 -5.75 -23.79 -12.66
C THR A 8 -4.91 -24.76 -13.51
N TYR A 9 -5.54 -25.63 -14.28
CA TYR A 9 -4.88 -26.60 -15.16
C TYR A 9 -4.91 -26.21 -16.64
N HIS A 10 -5.41 -25.01 -16.99
CA HIS A 10 -5.45 -24.53 -18.36
C HIS A 10 -4.14 -23.80 -18.72
N TRP A 11 -3.75 -23.86 -20.00
CA TRP A 11 -2.55 -23.16 -20.48
C TRP A 11 -2.53 -21.67 -20.09
N ALA A 12 -3.69 -21.01 -20.10
CA ALA A 12 -3.84 -19.61 -19.72
C ALA A 12 -3.48 -19.35 -18.25
N GLY A 13 -3.80 -20.27 -17.33
CA GLY A 13 -3.43 -20.17 -15.93
C GLY A 13 -1.92 -20.27 -15.72
N PHE A 14 -1.26 -21.24 -16.35
CA PHE A 14 0.20 -21.38 -16.28
C PHE A 14 0.93 -20.20 -16.90
N SER A 15 0.49 -19.71 -18.08
CA SER A 15 1.10 -18.55 -18.72
C SER A 15 0.91 -17.27 -17.89
N ALA A 16 -0.25 -17.07 -17.29
CA ALA A 16 -0.50 -15.95 -16.38
C ALA A 16 0.43 -15.98 -15.16
N LEU A 17 0.64 -17.15 -14.57
CA LEU A 17 1.59 -17.32 -13.46
C LEU A 17 3.02 -16.99 -13.87
N VAL A 18 3.46 -17.46 -15.05
CA VAL A 18 4.80 -17.16 -15.58
C VAL A 18 4.98 -15.66 -15.82
N VAL A 19 4.01 -15.00 -16.45
CA VAL A 19 4.03 -13.54 -16.67
C VAL A 19 4.09 -12.78 -15.35
N PHE A 20 3.30 -13.22 -14.36
CA PHE A 20 3.33 -12.63 -13.02
C PHE A 20 4.71 -12.74 -12.37
N VAL A 21 5.31 -13.93 -12.37
CA VAL A 21 6.64 -14.17 -11.77
C VAL A 21 7.71 -13.33 -12.47
N ILE A 22 7.69 -13.27 -13.81
CA ILE A 22 8.63 -12.44 -14.58
C ILE A 22 8.46 -10.96 -14.24
N ALA A 23 7.22 -10.45 -14.21
CA ALA A 23 6.96 -9.06 -13.86
C ALA A 23 7.43 -8.74 -12.44
N TYR A 24 7.21 -9.66 -11.50
CA TYR A 24 7.67 -9.49 -10.12
C TYR A 24 9.20 -9.51 -10.01
N ALA A 25 9.87 -10.33 -10.79
CA ALA A 25 11.33 -10.32 -10.90
C ALA A 25 11.86 -8.96 -11.40
N PHE A 26 11.19 -8.35 -12.40
CA PHE A 26 11.52 -6.99 -12.86
C PHE A 26 11.27 -5.92 -11.78
N VAL A 27 10.23 -6.06 -10.98
CA VAL A 27 9.97 -5.17 -9.83
C VAL A 27 11.09 -5.26 -8.80
N MET A 28 11.56 -6.48 -8.51
CA MET A 28 12.69 -6.68 -7.57
C MET A 28 14.01 -6.15 -8.14
N ALA A 29 14.18 -6.20 -9.47
CA ALA A 29 15.36 -5.72 -10.18
C ALA A 29 15.32 -4.21 -10.52
N GLU A 30 14.45 -3.42 -9.88
CA GLU A 30 14.30 -1.97 -10.14
C GLU A 30 15.63 -1.22 -10.06
N GLU A 31 16.46 -1.53 -9.06
CA GLU A 31 17.75 -0.89 -8.85
C GLU A 31 18.73 -1.12 -10.02
N PHE A 32 18.60 -2.24 -10.72
CA PHE A 32 19.44 -2.58 -11.88
C PHE A 32 18.86 -2.07 -13.21
N THR A 33 17.53 -2.06 -13.32
CA THR A 33 16.84 -1.75 -14.58
C THR A 33 16.45 -0.28 -14.70
N HIS A 34 16.50 0.48 -13.60
CA HIS A 34 16.00 1.86 -13.50
C HIS A 34 14.55 2.04 -13.97
N LEU A 35 13.78 0.96 -14.03
CA LEU A 35 12.37 0.97 -14.38
C LEU A 35 11.51 1.18 -13.14
N ARG A 36 10.60 2.15 -13.16
CA ARG A 36 9.63 2.32 -12.07
C ARG A 36 8.81 1.05 -11.91
N LYS A 37 8.61 0.59 -10.68
CA LYS A 37 7.87 -0.65 -10.29
C LYS A 37 6.50 -0.78 -10.95
N SER A 38 5.81 0.34 -11.19
CA SER A 38 4.48 0.35 -11.81
C SER A 38 4.47 -0.14 -13.26
N LYS A 39 5.54 0.11 -14.06
CA LYS A 39 5.55 -0.21 -15.49
C LYS A 39 5.44 -1.71 -15.77
N PRO A 40 6.31 -2.58 -15.20
CA PRO A 40 6.21 -4.02 -15.46
C PRO A 40 4.90 -4.61 -14.92
N VAL A 41 4.37 -4.09 -13.81
CA VAL A 41 3.12 -4.57 -13.22
C VAL A 41 1.91 -4.26 -14.10
N VAL A 42 1.78 -3.01 -14.59
CA VAL A 42 0.68 -2.61 -15.48
C VAL A 42 0.72 -3.40 -16.80
N LEU A 43 1.92 -3.57 -17.36
CA LEU A 43 2.08 -4.34 -18.59
C LEU A 43 1.71 -5.82 -18.40
N ALA A 44 2.15 -6.42 -17.29
CA ALA A 44 1.81 -7.79 -16.95
C ALA A 44 0.30 -7.97 -16.71
N ALA A 45 -0.34 -7.04 -16.02
CA ALA A 45 -1.79 -7.06 -15.80
C ALA A 45 -2.55 -7.02 -17.14
N GLY A 46 -2.16 -6.12 -18.06
CA GLY A 46 -2.74 -6.06 -19.40
C GLY A 46 -2.55 -7.34 -20.22
N LEU A 47 -1.37 -7.95 -20.15
CA LEU A 47 -1.08 -9.23 -20.83
C LEU A 47 -1.91 -10.37 -20.24
N ILE A 48 -2.02 -10.48 -18.92
CA ILE A 48 -2.80 -11.52 -18.23
C ILE A 48 -4.28 -11.38 -18.59
N TRP A 49 -4.86 -10.18 -18.51
CA TRP A 49 -6.24 -9.95 -18.92
C TRP A 49 -6.48 -10.24 -20.41
N GLY A 50 -5.53 -9.87 -21.29
CA GLY A 50 -5.58 -10.20 -22.71
C GLY A 50 -5.59 -11.71 -22.98
N MET A 51 -4.74 -12.48 -22.27
CA MET A 51 -4.71 -13.93 -22.39
C MET A 51 -6.01 -14.59 -21.89
N ILE A 52 -6.57 -14.09 -20.78
CA ILE A 52 -7.86 -14.56 -20.27
C ILE A 52 -8.97 -14.26 -21.29
N ALA A 53 -9.03 -13.05 -21.83
CA ALA A 53 -10.02 -12.66 -22.83
C ALA A 53 -9.94 -13.54 -24.09
N ILE A 54 -8.75 -13.86 -24.57
CA ILE A 54 -8.54 -14.78 -25.71
C ILE A 54 -8.99 -16.20 -25.37
N ALA A 55 -8.66 -16.71 -24.17
CA ALA A 55 -9.07 -18.04 -23.75
C ALA A 55 -10.60 -18.20 -23.65
N TYR A 56 -11.30 -17.12 -23.31
CA TYR A 56 -12.76 -17.12 -23.20
C TYR A 56 -13.50 -16.66 -24.47
N SER A 57 -12.82 -16.11 -25.49
CA SER A 57 -13.43 -15.53 -26.68
C SER A 57 -14.32 -16.50 -27.48
N HIS A 58 -14.07 -17.80 -27.36
CA HIS A 58 -14.85 -18.86 -28.04
C HIS A 58 -15.77 -19.63 -27.11
N THR A 59 -15.97 -19.16 -25.87
CA THR A 59 -16.82 -19.79 -24.88
C THR A 59 -18.09 -18.97 -24.60
N PRO A 60 -19.24 -19.59 -24.25
CA PRO A 60 -20.45 -18.84 -23.90
C PRO A 60 -20.29 -17.98 -22.63
N HIS A 61 -19.17 -18.05 -21.96
CA HIS A 61 -18.87 -17.32 -20.72
C HIS A 61 -18.10 -16.00 -20.96
N TYR A 62 -18.04 -15.50 -22.18
CA TYR A 62 -17.35 -14.23 -22.49
C TYR A 62 -17.94 -13.03 -21.72
N GLU A 63 -19.26 -12.99 -21.53
CA GLU A 63 -19.91 -11.94 -20.74
C GLU A 63 -19.45 -11.90 -19.27
N MET A 64 -19.10 -13.06 -18.71
CA MET A 64 -18.55 -13.16 -17.35
C MET A 64 -17.18 -12.48 -17.26
N VAL A 65 -16.33 -12.66 -18.26
CA VAL A 65 -15.00 -12.01 -18.30
C VAL A 65 -15.14 -10.50 -18.41
N GLU A 66 -16.07 -10.01 -19.24
CA GLU A 66 -16.35 -8.57 -19.34
C GLU A 66 -16.82 -8.00 -18.00
N HIS A 67 -17.72 -8.70 -17.30
CA HIS A 67 -18.20 -8.30 -15.99
C HIS A 67 -17.07 -8.22 -14.96
N GLU A 68 -16.18 -9.22 -14.91
CA GLU A 68 -15.05 -9.27 -13.97
C GLU A 68 -14.01 -8.18 -14.27
N ILE A 69 -13.73 -7.91 -15.55
CA ILE A 69 -12.86 -6.81 -15.95
C ILE A 69 -13.46 -5.48 -15.48
N ARG A 70 -14.74 -5.26 -15.75
CA ARG A 70 -15.44 -4.04 -15.37
C ARG A 70 -15.48 -3.85 -13.86
N HIS A 71 -15.72 -4.91 -13.11
CA HIS A 71 -15.67 -4.92 -11.65
C HIS A 71 -14.28 -4.56 -11.12
N SER A 72 -13.23 -5.17 -11.66
CA SER A 72 -11.84 -4.87 -11.29
C SER A 72 -11.46 -3.40 -11.61
N PHE A 73 -11.95 -2.84 -12.72
CA PHE A 73 -11.74 -1.43 -13.04
C PHE A 73 -12.47 -0.49 -12.08
N LEU A 74 -13.69 -0.83 -11.64
CA LEU A 74 -14.42 -0.07 -10.64
C LEU A 74 -13.68 -0.04 -9.31
N GLU A 75 -13.28 -1.20 -8.78
CA GLU A 75 -12.48 -1.29 -7.55
C GLU A 75 -11.20 -0.46 -7.65
N TYR A 76 -10.51 -0.53 -8.79
CA TYR A 76 -9.29 0.24 -9.00
C TYR A 76 -9.55 1.75 -9.04
N THR A 77 -10.66 2.16 -9.64
CA THR A 77 -11.07 3.56 -9.76
C THR A 77 -11.45 4.13 -8.39
N GLU A 78 -12.20 3.39 -7.59
CA GLU A 78 -12.56 3.77 -6.22
C GLU A 78 -11.31 3.98 -5.35
N LEU A 79 -10.36 3.04 -5.42
CA LEU A 79 -9.06 3.17 -4.78
C LEU A 79 -8.26 4.39 -5.25
N ALA A 80 -8.27 4.66 -6.56
CA ALA A 80 -7.56 5.81 -7.13
C ALA A 80 -8.14 7.15 -6.65
N PHE A 81 -9.47 7.28 -6.62
CA PHE A 81 -10.14 8.47 -6.08
C PHE A 81 -9.90 8.64 -4.59
N PHE A 82 -9.96 7.54 -3.83
CA PHE A 82 -9.66 7.58 -2.40
C PHE A 82 -8.23 8.09 -2.15
N LEU A 83 -7.24 7.53 -2.87
CA LEU A 83 -5.84 7.98 -2.77
C LEU A 83 -5.67 9.44 -3.16
N LEU A 84 -6.37 9.91 -4.20
CA LEU A 84 -6.32 11.29 -4.64
C LEU A 84 -6.77 12.24 -3.53
N VAL A 85 -7.88 11.93 -2.87
CA VAL A 85 -8.40 12.71 -1.73
C VAL A 85 -7.43 12.65 -0.55
N ALA A 86 -6.93 11.47 -0.21
CA ALA A 86 -5.97 11.29 0.89
C ALA A 86 -4.68 12.08 0.65
N MET A 87 -4.10 12.01 -0.56
CA MET A 87 -2.90 12.77 -0.92
C MET A 87 -3.13 14.28 -0.91
N THR A 88 -4.31 14.74 -1.33
CA THR A 88 -4.68 16.16 -1.23
C THR A 88 -4.70 16.63 0.22
N TYR A 89 -5.25 15.82 1.11
CA TYR A 89 -5.29 16.10 2.55
C TYR A 89 -3.87 16.16 3.15
N ILE A 90 -3.02 15.18 2.83
CA ILE A 90 -1.63 15.13 3.32
C ILE A 90 -0.85 16.35 2.82
N ASN A 91 -0.96 16.69 1.53
CA ASN A 91 -0.33 17.89 0.97
C ASN A 91 -0.78 19.16 1.67
N ALA A 92 -2.07 19.30 1.99
CA ALA A 92 -2.58 20.44 2.72
C ALA A 92 -1.99 20.55 4.14
N LEU A 93 -1.76 19.43 4.83
CA LEU A 93 -1.07 19.40 6.13
C LEU A 93 0.40 19.80 5.99
N GLU A 94 1.07 19.35 4.92
CA GLU A 94 2.46 19.67 4.63
C GLU A 94 2.64 21.16 4.31
N GLU A 95 1.80 21.74 3.45
CA GLU A 95 1.79 23.17 3.12
C GLU A 95 1.56 24.04 4.36
N ARG A 96 0.75 23.57 5.32
CA ARG A 96 0.53 24.26 6.59
C ARG A 96 1.65 24.06 7.60
N ASN A 97 2.74 23.39 7.22
CA ASN A 97 3.91 23.11 8.06
C ASN A 97 3.59 22.35 9.35
N VAL A 98 2.52 21.55 9.38
CA VAL A 98 2.14 20.78 10.57
C VAL A 98 3.25 19.83 10.99
N PHE A 99 3.83 19.11 10.02
CA PHE A 99 4.93 18.17 10.27
C PHE A 99 6.23 18.89 10.68
N ASN A 100 6.52 20.06 10.11
CA ASN A 100 7.67 20.87 10.51
C ASN A 100 7.52 21.45 11.92
N SER A 101 6.29 21.82 12.32
CA SER A 101 5.99 22.25 13.67
C SER A 101 6.17 21.13 14.68
N LEU A 102 5.68 19.91 14.37
CA LEU A 102 5.89 18.71 15.17
C LEU A 102 7.38 18.39 15.34
N LYS A 103 8.14 18.42 14.23
CA LYS A 103 9.60 18.21 14.24
C LYS A 103 10.30 19.23 15.14
N SER A 104 9.97 20.51 14.99
CA SER A 104 10.57 21.60 15.78
C SER A 104 10.23 21.47 17.25
N TRP A 105 9.00 21.07 17.59
CA TRP A 105 8.58 20.82 18.95
C TRP A 105 9.37 19.67 19.61
N LEU A 106 9.54 18.54 18.90
CA LEU A 106 10.31 17.42 19.39
C LEU A 106 11.78 17.75 19.64
N ILE A 107 12.39 18.53 18.74
CA ILE A 107 13.80 18.94 18.87
C ILE A 107 13.98 19.95 20.00
N LYS A 108 13.07 20.93 20.14
CA LYS A 108 13.15 21.98 21.15
C LYS A 108 13.06 21.48 22.59
N ASN A 109 12.29 20.42 22.83
CA ASN A 109 12.10 19.87 24.18
C ASN A 109 13.27 19.05 24.71
N GLN A 110 14.33 18.83 23.93
CA GLN A 110 15.58 18.14 24.34
C GLN A 110 15.33 16.84 25.12
N PHE A 111 14.42 16.00 24.62
CA PHE A 111 14.12 14.71 25.23
C PHE A 111 15.37 13.81 25.29
N SER A 112 15.49 13.02 26.38
CA SER A 112 16.50 11.97 26.44
C SER A 112 16.24 10.91 25.36
N TYR A 113 17.28 10.18 24.93
CA TYR A 113 17.15 9.14 23.90
C TYR A 113 16.06 8.10 24.22
N ARG A 114 15.93 7.74 25.49
CA ARG A 114 14.88 6.81 25.94
C ARG A 114 13.47 7.39 25.82
N GLN A 115 13.30 8.65 26.19
CA GLN A 115 12.01 9.35 26.04
C GLN A 115 11.68 9.54 24.56
N LEU A 116 12.64 9.97 23.76
CA LEU A 116 12.45 10.17 22.32
C LEU A 116 12.03 8.86 21.63
N PHE A 117 12.65 7.73 21.99
CA PHE A 117 12.27 6.41 21.46
C PHE A 117 10.78 6.09 21.71
N TRP A 118 10.31 6.26 22.94
CA TRP A 118 8.91 5.97 23.26
C TRP A 118 7.93 7.00 22.68
N ILE A 119 8.26 8.28 22.75
CA ILE A 119 7.41 9.36 22.22
C ILE A 119 7.25 9.21 20.71
N THR A 120 8.33 8.96 19.97
CA THR A 120 8.26 8.81 18.52
C THR A 120 7.51 7.54 18.11
N GLY A 121 7.65 6.43 18.84
CA GLY A 121 6.87 5.21 18.60
C GLY A 121 5.37 5.41 18.83
N VAL A 122 5.00 6.02 19.95
CA VAL A 122 3.59 6.32 20.25
C VAL A 122 3.01 7.31 19.24
N LEU A 123 3.74 8.37 18.90
CA LEU A 123 3.31 9.33 17.89
C LEU A 123 3.18 8.67 16.50
N ALA A 124 4.11 7.79 16.14
CA ALA A 124 4.03 7.05 14.89
C ALA A 124 2.75 6.22 14.80
N PHE A 125 2.41 5.52 15.88
CA PHE A 125 1.20 4.70 15.94
C PHE A 125 -0.09 5.50 15.75
N PHE A 126 -0.23 6.65 16.45
CA PHE A 126 -1.44 7.46 16.36
C PHE A 126 -1.50 8.40 15.16
N LEU A 127 -0.35 8.81 14.62
CA LEU A 127 -0.28 9.73 13.49
C LEU A 127 -0.46 8.98 12.14
N SER A 128 0.02 7.75 12.07
CA SER A 128 -0.03 6.94 10.85
C SER A 128 -1.45 6.72 10.29
N PRO A 129 -2.49 6.47 11.10
CA PRO A 129 -3.86 6.39 10.60
C PRO A 129 -4.39 7.65 9.92
N LEU A 130 -3.76 8.81 10.17
CA LEU A 130 -4.18 10.12 9.66
C LEU A 130 -3.33 10.59 8.48
N ALA A 131 -2.04 10.26 8.48
CA ALA A 131 -1.04 10.87 7.59
C ALA A 131 -0.27 9.87 6.71
N ASP A 132 -0.73 8.65 6.57
CA ASP A 132 -0.09 7.48 5.97
C ASP A 132 1.19 6.99 6.70
N ASN A 133 1.53 5.72 6.46
CA ASN A 133 2.67 5.06 7.10
C ASN A 133 4.00 5.66 6.67
N LEU A 134 4.14 5.95 5.37
CA LEU A 134 5.40 6.42 4.79
C LEU A 134 5.74 7.82 5.25
N THR A 135 4.79 8.75 5.13
CA THR A 135 4.97 10.16 5.56
C THR A 135 5.26 10.23 7.05
N THR A 136 4.50 9.51 7.88
CA THR A 136 4.71 9.44 9.32
C THR A 136 6.10 8.91 9.66
N ALA A 137 6.53 7.81 9.03
CA ALA A 137 7.85 7.24 9.25
C ALA A 137 8.96 8.20 8.83
N LEU A 138 8.88 8.82 7.66
CA LEU A 138 9.88 9.75 7.16
C LEU A 138 10.05 10.98 8.07
N VAL A 139 8.94 11.60 8.48
CA VAL A 139 8.98 12.79 9.35
C VAL A 139 9.60 12.46 10.70
N LEU A 140 9.18 11.38 11.36
CA LEU A 140 9.68 11.01 12.69
C LEU A 140 11.10 10.45 12.66
N CYS A 141 11.48 9.69 11.63
CA CYS A 141 12.86 9.25 11.42
C CYS A 141 13.79 10.46 11.20
N ALA A 142 13.36 11.48 10.44
CA ALA A 142 14.16 12.69 10.27
C ALA A 142 14.41 13.42 11.60
N VAL A 143 13.45 13.41 12.55
CA VAL A 143 13.64 13.93 13.91
C VAL A 143 14.69 13.12 14.67
N VAL A 144 14.56 11.79 14.64
CA VAL A 144 15.48 10.90 15.34
C VAL A 144 16.90 11.02 14.81
N VAL A 145 17.07 11.12 13.50
CA VAL A 145 18.39 11.36 12.86
C VAL A 145 18.98 12.69 13.28
N ALA A 146 18.15 13.76 13.32
CA ALA A 146 18.61 15.11 13.71
C ALA A 146 19.08 15.17 15.16
N VAL A 147 18.35 14.49 16.08
CA VAL A 147 18.67 14.50 17.53
C VAL A 147 19.73 13.45 17.90
N GLY A 148 19.69 12.29 17.24
CA GLY A 148 20.50 11.13 17.57
C GLY A 148 21.81 11.01 16.79
N SER A 149 22.28 12.07 16.12
CA SER A 149 23.46 12.05 15.24
C SER A 149 24.73 11.53 15.91
N SER A 150 24.86 11.67 17.24
CA SER A 150 25.98 11.17 18.03
C SER A 150 25.89 9.69 18.39
N SER A 151 24.76 9.01 18.17
CA SER A 151 24.56 7.60 18.51
C SER A 151 23.88 6.79 17.39
N PRO A 152 24.64 6.25 16.42
CA PRO A 152 24.06 5.49 15.31
C PRO A 152 23.21 4.29 15.74
N LYS A 153 23.57 3.64 16.84
CA LYS A 153 22.79 2.53 17.40
C LYS A 153 21.41 2.97 17.87
N PHE A 154 21.32 4.12 18.51
CA PHE A 154 20.04 4.69 18.92
C PHE A 154 19.19 5.03 17.70
N VAL A 155 19.76 5.68 16.70
CA VAL A 155 19.05 6.06 15.46
C VAL A 155 18.48 4.82 14.78
N GLY A 156 19.27 3.77 14.59
CA GLY A 156 18.80 2.54 13.96
C GLY A 156 17.63 1.90 14.71
N LEU A 157 17.73 1.74 16.03
CA LEU A 157 16.67 1.16 16.85
C LEU A 157 15.39 2.02 16.85
N ALA A 158 15.54 3.34 16.94
CA ALA A 158 14.41 4.24 16.98
C ALA A 158 13.71 4.31 15.61
N CYS A 159 14.43 4.30 14.49
CA CYS A 159 13.85 4.21 13.16
C CYS A 159 13.07 2.90 12.96
N VAL A 160 13.61 1.77 13.39
CA VAL A 160 12.89 0.49 13.34
C VAL A 160 11.61 0.56 14.18
N ASN A 161 11.67 1.09 15.40
CA ASN A 161 10.50 1.28 16.25
C ASN A 161 9.43 2.16 15.57
N ILE A 162 9.83 3.27 14.97
CA ILE A 162 8.92 4.18 14.24
C ILE A 162 8.24 3.46 13.08
N VAL A 163 9.01 2.75 12.26
CA VAL A 163 8.47 2.03 11.09
C VAL A 163 7.48 0.94 11.52
N VAL A 164 7.82 0.15 12.54
CA VAL A 164 6.92 -0.88 13.08
C VAL A 164 5.66 -0.26 13.66
N ALA A 165 5.80 0.82 14.45
CA ALA A 165 4.67 1.51 15.05
C ALA A 165 3.77 2.19 14.00
N ALA A 166 4.35 2.81 12.97
CA ALA A 166 3.60 3.41 11.87
C ALA A 166 2.80 2.36 11.10
N ASN A 167 3.40 1.22 10.75
CA ASN A 167 2.68 0.14 10.07
C ASN A 167 1.58 -0.46 10.96
N ALA A 168 1.85 -0.68 12.24
CA ALA A 168 0.85 -1.17 13.18
C ALA A 168 -0.32 -0.19 13.35
N GLY A 169 -0.03 1.12 13.47
CA GLY A 169 -1.05 2.15 13.56
C GLY A 169 -1.85 2.31 12.27
N GLY A 170 -1.17 2.29 11.12
CA GLY A 170 -1.81 2.40 9.82
C GLY A 170 -2.77 1.26 9.49
N ALA A 171 -2.55 0.08 10.06
CA ALA A 171 -3.44 -1.06 9.88
C ALA A 171 -4.86 -0.86 10.43
N PHE A 172 -5.10 0.15 11.27
CA PHE A 172 -6.43 0.49 11.80
C PHE A 172 -7.21 1.47 10.93
N SER A 173 -6.63 2.01 9.87
CA SER A 173 -7.28 3.02 9.03
C SER A 173 -7.00 2.79 7.56
N PRO A 174 -8.03 2.94 6.71
CA PRO A 174 -7.85 2.90 5.26
C PRO A 174 -6.95 4.05 4.73
N PHE A 175 -6.80 5.14 5.49
CA PHE A 175 -5.87 6.23 5.18
C PHE A 175 -4.41 5.86 5.50
N GLY A 176 -4.19 5.04 6.53
CA GLY A 176 -2.86 4.60 6.93
C GLY A 176 -2.31 3.51 6.01
N ASP A 177 -3.12 2.51 5.69
CA ASP A 177 -2.72 1.39 4.84
C ASP A 177 -3.84 0.98 3.88
N ILE A 178 -3.53 1.06 2.58
CA ILE A 178 -4.44 0.70 1.49
C ILE A 178 -4.84 -0.79 1.53
N THR A 179 -4.01 -1.65 2.13
CA THR A 179 -4.32 -3.07 2.27
C THR A 179 -5.47 -3.31 3.24
N THR A 180 -5.65 -2.43 4.21
CA THR A 180 -6.75 -2.47 5.17
C THR A 180 -8.09 -2.16 4.48
N LEU A 181 -8.13 -1.14 3.62
CA LEU A 181 -9.31 -0.82 2.83
C LEU A 181 -9.78 -2.05 2.03
N ARG A 182 -8.85 -2.69 1.31
CA ARG A 182 -9.15 -3.86 0.48
C ARG A 182 -9.59 -5.09 1.28
N SER A 183 -9.15 -5.23 2.53
CA SER A 183 -9.59 -6.31 3.42
C SER A 183 -11.00 -6.08 3.96
N GLU A 184 -11.37 -4.83 4.22
CA GLU A 184 -12.73 -4.46 4.66
C GLU A 184 -13.76 -4.63 3.54
N GLU A 185 -13.46 -4.21 2.31
CA GLU A 185 -14.32 -4.41 1.15
C GLU A 185 -14.63 -5.90 0.92
N ARG A 186 -13.64 -6.78 1.06
CA ARG A 186 -13.84 -8.24 0.98
C ARG A 186 -14.74 -8.78 2.10
N ARG A 187 -14.71 -8.19 3.29
CA ARG A 187 -15.56 -8.54 4.42
C ARG A 187 -17.00 -8.15 4.16
N VAL A 188 -17.24 -6.91 3.78
CA VAL A 188 -18.57 -6.37 3.47
C VAL A 188 -19.20 -7.15 2.30
N GLY A 189 -18.45 -7.45 1.25
CA GLY A 189 -18.92 -8.25 0.12
C GLY A 189 -19.34 -9.67 0.52
N LYS A 190 -18.66 -10.31 1.47
CA LYS A 190 -19.03 -11.63 1.99
C LYS A 190 -20.28 -11.60 2.87
N GLU A 191 -20.44 -10.59 3.70
CA GLU A 191 -21.62 -10.43 4.56
C GLU A 191 -22.87 -10.09 3.76
N CYS A 192 -22.79 -9.29 2.70
CA CYS A 192 -23.89 -9.07 1.77
C CYS A 192 -24.30 -10.35 1.04
N ARG A 193 -23.33 -11.19 0.62
CA ARG A 193 -23.63 -12.46 -0.08
C ARG A 193 -24.22 -13.53 0.83
N SER A 194 -24.01 -13.47 2.14
CA SER A 194 -24.59 -14.42 3.09
C SER A 194 -26.01 -14.11 3.54
N ARG A 195 -26.56 -12.93 3.16
CA ARG A 195 -27.92 -12.48 3.50
C ARG A 195 -28.94 -12.65 2.39
N TRP A 196 -28.54 -13.15 1.21
CA TRP A 196 -29.38 -13.55 0.08
C TRP A 196 -29.18 -15.03 -0.24
#